data_2933036aa2684f7a6623f59825baa662
#
_entry.id   2933036aa2684f7a6623f59825baa662
#
_cell.length_a   1.000
_cell.length_b   1.000
_cell.length_c   1.000
_cell.angle_alpha   90.00
_cell.angle_beta   90.00
_cell.angle_gamma   90.00
#
_symmetry.space_group_name_H-M   'P 1'
#
loop_
_entity.id
_entity.type
_entity.pdbx_description
1 polymer ?
#
loop_
_entity_poly.entity_id
_entity_poly.type
_entity_poly.pdbx_seq_one_letter_code
_entity_poly.pdbx_strand_id
1 'polypeptide(L)'
;MSNKPSIAEYLKNIEEGMFRAYRCIDCGMVIAPPSGSCYGCGSNSMEWAEVSGNGKLISFTVIHIAPDAFAEEAPYYVAIVELEEGTRVSARLLGFDPLKPKEVDLGIPLKLDYEKGKSGRTYLAFKPA
;
A
#
# COMPACT_ATOMS: atom_id res chain seq x y z
N MET A 1 7.60 4.59 -26.27
CA MET A 1 7.11 4.85 -24.92
C MET A 1 7.85 3.99 -23.92
N SER A 2 8.28 4.61 -22.85
CA SER A 2 8.93 3.86 -21.78
C SER A 2 7.90 3.06 -20.97
N ASN A 3 8.11 1.76 -20.83
CA ASN A 3 7.31 0.92 -19.95
C ASN A 3 7.88 0.86 -18.54
N LYS A 4 8.84 1.75 -18.25
CA LYS A 4 9.45 1.80 -16.93
C LYS A 4 8.43 2.28 -15.89
N PRO A 5 8.31 1.57 -14.76
CA PRO A 5 7.48 2.02 -13.66
C PRO A 5 7.88 3.40 -13.14
N SER A 6 6.88 4.19 -12.78
CA SER A 6 7.09 5.51 -12.18
C SER A 6 6.09 5.73 -11.04
N ILE A 7 6.43 6.63 -10.13
CA ILE A 7 5.54 7.00 -9.03
C ILE A 7 4.22 7.56 -9.56
N ALA A 8 4.29 8.38 -10.61
CA ALA A 8 3.09 8.98 -11.20
C ALA A 8 2.14 7.91 -11.73
N GLU A 9 2.65 6.90 -12.43
CA GLU A 9 1.83 5.80 -12.92
C GLU A 9 1.34 4.89 -11.81
N TYR A 10 2.16 4.68 -10.80
CA TYR A 10 1.78 3.90 -9.61
C TYR A 10 0.56 4.52 -8.92
N LEU A 11 0.59 5.83 -8.68
CA LEU A 11 -0.52 6.54 -8.06
C LEU A 11 -1.75 6.58 -8.97
N LYS A 12 -1.55 6.75 -10.27
CA LYS A 12 -2.64 6.71 -11.23
C LYS A 12 -3.33 5.34 -11.27
N ASN A 13 -2.55 4.27 -11.18
CA ASN A 13 -3.10 2.92 -11.14
C ASN A 13 -3.96 2.71 -9.90
N ILE A 14 -3.53 3.22 -8.75
CA ILE A 14 -4.32 3.14 -7.51
C ILE A 14 -5.64 3.91 -7.67
N GLU A 15 -5.60 5.10 -8.28
CA GLU A 15 -6.82 5.87 -8.55
C GLU A 15 -7.82 5.11 -9.42
N GLU A 16 -7.32 4.26 -10.30
CA GLU A 16 -8.14 3.44 -11.20
C GLU A 16 -8.51 2.09 -10.59
N GLY A 17 -8.13 1.83 -9.33
CA GLY A 17 -8.42 0.57 -8.66
C GLY A 17 -7.49 -0.57 -9.09
N MET A 18 -6.28 -0.24 -9.52
CA MET A 18 -5.29 -1.22 -9.98
C MET A 18 -4.00 -1.06 -9.18
N PHE A 19 -3.83 -1.88 -8.15
CA PHE A 19 -2.57 -1.91 -7.42
C PHE A 19 -1.61 -2.87 -8.09
N ARG A 20 -0.44 -2.35 -8.48
CA ARG A 20 0.65 -3.14 -9.04
C ARG A 20 1.94 -2.80 -8.31
N ALA A 21 2.73 -3.82 -8.03
CA ALA A 21 4.08 -3.64 -7.52
C ALA A 21 5.09 -3.61 -8.68
N TYR A 22 6.36 -3.52 -8.35
CA TYR A 22 7.44 -3.56 -9.31
C TYR A 22 8.32 -4.76 -9.02
N ARG A 23 8.87 -5.36 -10.06
CA ARG A 23 9.80 -6.47 -9.93
C ARG A 23 11.11 -6.13 -10.62
N CYS A 24 12.21 -6.40 -9.94
CA CYS A 24 13.53 -6.28 -10.54
C CYS A 24 13.73 -7.41 -11.57
N ILE A 25 14.08 -7.04 -12.81
CA ILE A 25 14.30 -8.03 -13.86
C ILE A 25 15.52 -8.88 -13.56
N ASP A 26 16.53 -8.29 -12.91
CA ASP A 26 17.81 -8.98 -12.67
C ASP A 26 17.78 -9.95 -11.48
N CYS A 27 17.12 -9.58 -10.38
CA CYS A 27 17.10 -10.44 -9.18
C CYS A 27 15.71 -10.96 -8.78
N GLY A 28 14.65 -10.45 -9.39
CA GLY A 28 13.29 -10.90 -9.12
C GLY A 28 12.64 -10.32 -7.87
N MET A 29 13.31 -9.40 -7.17
CA MET A 29 12.75 -8.77 -5.97
C MET A 29 11.52 -7.93 -6.33
N VAL A 30 10.44 -8.11 -5.57
CA VAL A 30 9.21 -7.33 -5.72
C VAL A 30 9.24 -6.17 -4.73
N ILE A 31 8.98 -4.96 -5.20
CA ILE A 31 8.96 -3.75 -4.37
C ILE A 31 7.72 -2.91 -4.65
N ALA A 32 7.25 -2.23 -3.60
CA ALA A 32 6.23 -1.21 -3.68
C ALA A 32 6.38 -0.29 -2.45
N PRO A 33 6.26 1.02 -2.58
CA PRO A 33 6.10 1.80 -3.81
C PRO A 33 7.34 1.77 -4.69
N PRO A 34 7.26 2.32 -5.90
CA PRO A 34 8.35 2.24 -6.86
C PRO A 34 9.61 2.97 -6.40
N SER A 35 10.74 2.40 -6.78
CA SER A 35 12.05 2.99 -6.60
C SER A 35 12.76 3.02 -7.95
N GLY A 36 13.65 3.98 -8.15
CA GLY A 36 14.44 4.07 -9.36
C GLY A 36 15.44 2.91 -9.51
N SER A 37 15.73 2.22 -8.43
CA SER A 37 16.64 1.08 -8.42
C SER A 37 16.16 0.02 -7.43
N CYS A 38 16.60 -1.22 -7.65
CA CYS A 38 16.27 -2.34 -6.78
C CYS A 38 17.00 -2.22 -5.43
N TYR A 39 16.29 -2.45 -4.34
CA TYR A 39 16.86 -2.41 -3.00
C TYR A 39 17.81 -3.59 -2.74
N GLY A 40 17.61 -4.70 -3.47
CA GLY A 40 18.39 -5.90 -3.27
C GLY A 40 19.70 -5.96 -4.06
N CYS A 41 19.69 -5.53 -5.32
CA CYS A 41 20.87 -5.65 -6.19
C CYS A 41 21.30 -4.33 -6.86
N GLY A 42 20.57 -3.25 -6.67
CA GLY A 42 20.90 -1.95 -7.23
C GLY A 42 20.60 -1.78 -8.71
N SER A 43 19.96 -2.76 -9.34
CA SER A 43 19.59 -2.69 -10.75
C SER A 43 18.56 -1.59 -11.01
N ASN A 44 18.65 -0.97 -12.19
CA ASN A 44 17.64 -0.01 -12.65
C ASN A 44 16.61 -0.66 -13.57
N SER A 45 16.72 -1.96 -13.81
CA SER A 45 15.83 -2.70 -14.72
C SER A 45 14.63 -3.23 -13.96
N MET A 46 13.57 -2.45 -13.94
CA MET A 46 12.34 -2.76 -13.22
C MET A 46 11.18 -2.94 -14.19
N GLU A 47 10.24 -3.81 -13.82
CA GLU A 47 9.01 -4.01 -14.58
C GLU A 47 7.81 -4.04 -13.66
N TRP A 48 6.61 -3.84 -14.22
CA TRP A 48 5.38 -3.98 -13.47
C TRP A 48 5.17 -5.44 -13.08
N ALA A 49 4.72 -5.66 -11.86
CA ALA A 49 4.39 -6.99 -11.36
C ALA A 49 3.01 -6.99 -10.73
N GLU A 50 2.23 -8.00 -11.03
CA GLU A 50 0.94 -8.17 -10.39
C GLU A 50 1.13 -8.84 -9.03
N VAL A 51 0.29 -8.44 -8.06
CA VAL A 51 0.30 -8.99 -6.71
C VAL A 51 -1.05 -9.60 -6.40
N SER A 52 -1.05 -10.60 -5.53
CA SER A 52 -2.27 -11.31 -5.13
C SER A 52 -3.26 -10.42 -4.38
N GLY A 53 -2.77 -9.38 -3.72
CA GLY A 53 -3.59 -8.57 -2.84
C GLY A 53 -3.72 -9.13 -1.43
N ASN A 54 -3.10 -10.27 -1.15
CA ASN A 54 -3.10 -10.88 0.18
C ASN A 54 -1.86 -10.45 0.96
N GLY A 55 -2.04 -10.20 2.24
CA GLY A 55 -0.94 -9.79 3.10
C GLY A 55 -1.28 -10.01 4.57
N LYS A 56 -0.40 -9.54 5.44
CA LYS A 56 -0.62 -9.58 6.87
C LYS A 56 -0.23 -8.26 7.52
N LEU A 57 -0.88 -7.95 8.62
CA LEU A 57 -0.64 -6.71 9.35
C LEU A 57 0.66 -6.82 10.16
N ILE A 58 1.63 -5.96 9.84
CA ILE A 58 2.91 -5.92 10.54
C ILE A 58 2.88 -4.89 11.67
N SER A 59 2.35 -3.69 11.37
CA SER A 59 2.20 -2.63 12.37
C SER A 59 1.13 -1.66 11.91
N PHE A 60 0.67 -0.81 12.82
CA PHE A 60 -0.29 0.23 12.50
C PHE A 60 -0.16 1.40 13.45
N THR A 61 -0.72 2.54 13.03
CA THR A 61 -0.88 3.70 13.89
C THR A 61 -2.23 4.35 13.61
N VAL A 62 -2.76 5.05 14.60
CA VAL A 62 -3.98 5.84 14.44
C VAL A 62 -3.60 7.29 14.25
N ILE A 63 -4.08 7.90 13.18
CA ILE A 63 -3.85 9.31 12.90
C ILE A 63 -5.04 10.09 13.45
N HIS A 64 -4.82 10.84 14.54
CA HIS A 64 -5.84 11.67 15.15
C HIS A 64 -5.81 13.10 14.61
N ILE A 65 -4.62 13.60 14.30
CA ILE A 65 -4.41 14.93 13.75
C ILE A 65 -3.75 14.75 12.39
N ALA A 66 -4.46 15.10 11.34
CA ALA A 66 -4.00 14.89 9.97
C ALA A 66 -3.69 16.22 9.30
N PRO A 67 -2.88 16.23 8.21
CA PRO A 67 -2.72 17.38 7.35
C PRO A 67 -4.07 17.89 6.84
N ASP A 68 -4.16 19.16 6.46
CA ASP A 68 -5.41 19.78 6.03
C ASP A 68 -6.16 18.98 4.96
N ALA A 69 -5.42 18.35 4.04
CA ALA A 69 -6.02 17.52 2.98
C ALA A 69 -6.79 16.31 3.53
N PHE A 70 -6.49 15.86 4.74
CA PHE A 70 -7.07 14.66 5.34
C PHE A 70 -7.77 14.94 6.68
N ALA A 71 -7.86 16.21 7.07
CA ALA A 71 -8.38 16.58 8.40
C ALA A 71 -9.79 16.06 8.66
N GLU A 72 -10.65 16.03 7.64
CA GLU A 72 -12.01 15.53 7.76
C GLU A 72 -12.10 14.00 7.84
N GLU A 73 -11.02 13.30 7.52
CA GLU A 73 -10.99 11.85 7.51
C GLU A 73 -10.46 11.28 8.81
N ALA A 74 -9.79 12.08 9.63
CA ALA A 74 -9.27 11.64 10.92
C ALA A 74 -10.42 11.43 11.93
N PRO A 75 -10.29 10.45 12.88
CA PRO A 75 -9.15 9.53 12.97
C PRO A 75 -9.24 8.39 11.97
N TYR A 76 -8.10 7.89 11.55
CA TYR A 76 -8.03 6.72 10.67
C TYR A 76 -6.75 5.93 10.94
N TYR A 77 -6.74 4.67 10.51
CA TYR A 77 -5.55 3.82 10.64
C TYR A 77 -4.66 3.93 9.42
N VAL A 78 -3.34 3.98 9.67
CA VAL A 78 -2.33 3.72 8.65
C VAL A 78 -1.58 2.46 9.09
N ALA A 79 -1.47 1.50 8.20
CA ALA A 79 -0.89 0.21 8.48
C ALA A 79 0.31 -0.08 7.59
N ILE A 80 1.23 -0.88 8.11
CA ILE A 80 2.28 -1.50 7.32
C ILE A 80 1.84 -2.94 7.08
N VAL A 81 1.72 -3.30 5.82
CA VAL A 81 1.24 -4.62 5.38
C VAL A 81 2.34 -5.32 4.61
N GLU A 82 2.66 -6.56 5.01
CA GLU A 82 3.58 -7.41 4.28
C GLU A 82 2.79 -8.26 3.30
N LEU A 83 3.05 -8.08 2.01
CA LEU A 83 2.38 -8.84 0.96
C LEU A 83 2.98 -10.25 0.84
N GLU A 84 2.20 -11.18 0.27
CA GLU A 84 2.67 -12.54 0.00
C GLU A 84 3.97 -12.56 -0.80
N GLU A 85 4.15 -11.57 -1.65
CA GLU A 85 5.35 -11.42 -2.48
C GLU A 85 6.59 -10.98 -1.70
N GLY A 86 6.43 -10.68 -0.40
CA GLY A 86 7.53 -10.33 0.49
C GLY A 86 7.81 -8.84 0.67
N THR A 87 7.18 -7.98 -0.11
CA THR A 87 7.33 -6.54 0.05
C THR A 87 6.37 -5.97 1.08
N ARG A 88 6.73 -4.85 1.69
CA ARG A 88 5.89 -4.15 2.67
C ARG A 88 5.39 -2.84 2.09
N VAL A 89 4.12 -2.54 2.32
CA VAL A 89 3.49 -1.31 1.84
C VAL A 89 2.78 -0.60 2.97
N SER A 90 2.70 0.72 2.87
CA SER A 90 1.86 1.53 3.76
C SER A 90 0.51 1.74 3.10
N ALA A 91 -0.56 1.52 3.85
CA ALA A 91 -1.90 1.67 3.34
C ALA A 91 -2.87 1.97 4.49
N ARG A 92 -4.08 2.37 4.17
CA ARG A 92 -5.12 2.52 5.18
C ARG A 92 -5.63 1.15 5.59
N LEU A 93 -5.99 1.02 6.85
CA LEU A 93 -6.58 -0.20 7.40
C LEU A 93 -8.08 0.03 7.60
N LEU A 94 -8.89 -0.79 6.94
CA LEU A 94 -10.36 -0.72 7.00
C LEU A 94 -10.90 -1.84 7.89
N GLY A 95 -12.16 -1.73 8.26
CA GLY A 95 -12.85 -2.78 9.01
C GLY A 95 -12.69 -2.72 10.51
N PHE A 96 -11.99 -1.71 11.04
CA PHE A 96 -11.78 -1.53 12.47
C PHE A 96 -12.17 -0.12 12.90
N ASP A 97 -12.65 0.02 14.13
CA ASP A 97 -12.97 1.32 14.71
C ASP A 97 -11.67 2.03 15.12
N PRO A 98 -11.38 3.24 14.57
CA PRO A 98 -10.16 3.98 14.93
C PRO A 98 -10.08 4.37 16.42
N LEU A 99 -11.20 4.35 17.13
CA LEU A 99 -11.23 4.66 18.55
C LEU A 99 -10.96 3.43 19.43
N LYS A 100 -10.78 2.26 18.83
CA LYS A 100 -10.56 1.00 19.53
C LYS A 100 -9.33 0.26 19.01
N PRO A 101 -8.13 0.88 19.08
CA PRO A 101 -6.93 0.25 18.54
C PRO A 101 -6.53 -1.05 19.22
N LYS A 102 -7.00 -1.28 20.44
CA LYS A 102 -6.73 -2.53 21.17
C LYS A 102 -7.42 -3.76 20.58
N GLU A 103 -8.43 -3.55 19.73
CA GLU A 103 -9.13 -4.63 19.04
C GLU A 103 -8.41 -5.10 17.77
N VAL A 104 -7.33 -4.42 17.39
CA VAL A 104 -6.55 -4.75 16.20
C VAL A 104 -5.36 -5.61 16.59
N ASP A 105 -5.31 -6.84 16.06
CA ASP A 105 -4.21 -7.77 16.34
C ASP A 105 -3.19 -7.75 15.21
N LEU A 106 -1.90 -7.76 15.58
CA LEU A 106 -0.83 -7.87 14.60
C LEU A 106 -0.77 -9.29 14.02
N GLY A 107 -0.34 -9.40 12.79
CA GLY A 107 -0.19 -10.67 12.10
C GLY A 107 -1.46 -11.21 11.47
N ILE A 108 -2.59 -10.53 11.60
CA ILE A 108 -3.84 -10.99 11.00
C ILE A 108 -3.76 -10.95 9.46
N PRO A 109 -4.44 -11.87 8.78
CA PRO A 109 -4.49 -11.84 7.32
C PRO A 109 -5.34 -10.66 6.83
N LEU A 110 -4.84 -10.00 5.81
CA LEU A 110 -5.49 -8.85 5.20
C LEU A 110 -5.66 -9.07 3.70
N LYS A 111 -6.62 -8.37 3.13
CA LYS A 111 -6.92 -8.39 1.71
C LYS A 111 -6.94 -6.98 1.16
N LEU A 112 -6.39 -6.82 -0.05
CA LEU A 112 -6.36 -5.54 -0.75
C LEU A 112 -7.77 -4.98 -0.96
N ASP A 113 -7.91 -3.69 -0.73
CA ASP A 113 -9.12 -2.93 -1.04
C ASP A 113 -8.70 -1.50 -1.40
N TYR A 114 -9.66 -0.69 -1.69
CA TYR A 114 -9.44 0.73 -2.02
C TYR A 114 -10.44 1.56 -1.24
N GLU A 115 -9.99 2.72 -0.75
CA GLU A 115 -10.87 3.65 -0.05
C GLU A 115 -10.92 4.96 -0.82
N LYS A 116 -12.12 5.45 -1.09
CA LYS A 116 -12.30 6.77 -1.66
C LYS A 116 -12.44 7.78 -0.54
N GLY A 117 -11.47 8.69 -0.44
CA GLY A 117 -11.49 9.74 0.56
C GLY A 117 -12.52 10.83 0.25
N LYS A 118 -12.76 11.69 1.22
CA LYS A 118 -13.73 12.79 1.09
C LYS A 118 -13.35 13.79 0.00
N SER A 119 -12.05 13.89 -0.32
CA SER A 119 -11.56 14.73 -1.41
C SER A 119 -11.81 14.13 -2.80
N GLY A 120 -12.32 12.91 -2.87
CA GLY A 120 -12.53 12.18 -4.12
C GLY A 120 -11.34 11.34 -4.58
N ARG A 121 -10.20 11.44 -3.90
CA ARG A 121 -9.00 10.65 -4.21
C ARG A 121 -9.14 9.23 -3.69
N THR A 122 -8.68 8.27 -4.47
CA THR A 122 -8.66 6.86 -4.08
C THR A 122 -7.33 6.51 -3.41
N TYR A 123 -7.41 5.84 -2.27
CA TYR A 123 -6.24 5.42 -1.50
C TYR A 123 -6.15 3.90 -1.47
N LEU A 124 -4.90 3.41 -1.45
CA LEU A 124 -4.62 2.01 -1.21
C LEU A 124 -5.03 1.65 0.22
N ALA A 125 -5.76 0.56 0.37
CA ALA A 125 -6.26 0.11 1.67
C ALA A 125 -6.22 -1.41 1.76
N PHE A 126 -6.31 -1.90 3.00
CA PHE A 126 -6.45 -3.33 3.29
C PHE A 126 -7.53 -3.51 4.33
N LYS A 127 -8.20 -4.64 4.28
CA LYS A 127 -9.25 -5.02 5.22
C LYS A 127 -9.02 -6.45 5.68
N PRO A 128 -9.65 -6.89 6.79
CA PRO A 128 -9.56 -8.29 7.21
C PRO A 128 -9.99 -9.22 6.09
N ALA A 129 -9.20 -10.25 5.90
CA ALA A 129 -9.47 -11.25 4.86
C ALA A 129 -10.67 -12.12 5.24
#